data_130c3398bccee9ea50c1067658c197a4
#
_entry.id   130c3398bccee9ea50c1067658c197a4
#
_cell.length_a   1.000
_cell.length_b   1.000
_cell.length_c   1.000
_cell.angle_alpha   90.00
_cell.angle_beta   90.00
_cell.angle_gamma   90.00
#
_symmetry.space_group_name_H-M   'P 1'
#
loop_
_entity.id
_entity.type
_entity.pdbx_description
1 polymer ?
#
loop_
_entity_poly.entity_id
_entity_poly.type
_entity_poly.pdbx_seq_one_letter_code
_entity_poly.pdbx_strand_id
1 'polypeptide(L)'
;MSRLTAYIVDQFFAQRGHLFPWSAVMYGVGVGVFFALRYEPDLLLRWIGITGVAALVSAVVSPPGYRPIFWALTLFCAGFVMAEWRSSKVSAPILGFRYYGAVEGRIIAIDRSASDAVRLTLDQVVLDDVQVVRLPERVRVSLHGDQQHFQPEPGDVVAMAAHLSPPSGPVEPGGFDFQRHAWFLRLGAVGYTNTPVMVITPADVALPIFRLRVNLSKSIQERIDGNPGAFAAAVMTGDRSAMGKDVLEQLRATNLAHLLAISGLHMGFLAGAVFAAIRGGLALVPSIASRLPAKKISAVGALMASTLYLALSGGRLRPSGPLS
;
A
#
# COMPACT_ATOMS: atom_id res chain seq x y z
N MET A 1 9.17 35.37 33.93
CA MET A 1 8.95 34.72 32.65
C MET A 1 9.49 35.61 31.54
N SER A 2 10.28 35.05 30.63
CA SER A 2 10.77 35.85 29.48
C SER A 2 9.61 36.22 28.56
N ARG A 3 9.73 37.36 27.83
CA ARG A 3 8.71 37.79 26.84
C ARG A 3 8.38 36.65 25.83
N LEU A 4 9.36 35.83 25.51
CA LEU A 4 9.22 34.67 24.61
C LEU A 4 8.32 33.59 25.23
N THR A 5 8.49 33.30 26.53
CA THR A 5 7.65 32.28 27.21
C THR A 5 6.19 32.73 27.31
N ALA A 6 5.95 33.99 27.57
CA ALA A 6 4.58 34.57 27.60
C ALA A 6 3.94 34.48 26.19
N TYR A 7 4.66 34.87 25.14
CA TYR A 7 4.18 34.77 23.76
C TYR A 7 3.83 33.33 23.35
N ILE A 8 4.70 32.34 23.65
CA ILE A 8 4.45 30.91 23.35
C ILE A 8 3.20 30.42 24.10
N VAL A 9 3.04 30.82 25.37
CA VAL A 9 1.87 30.44 26.17
C VAL A 9 0.60 31.06 25.60
N ASP A 10 0.62 32.32 25.19
CA ASP A 10 -0.55 32.99 24.59
C ASP A 10 -0.92 32.35 23.23
N GLN A 11 0.06 32.00 22.38
CA GLN A 11 -0.20 31.28 21.14
C GLN A 11 -0.81 29.90 21.40
N PHE A 12 -0.33 29.18 22.40
CA PHE A 12 -0.88 27.89 22.80
C PHE A 12 -2.34 28.02 23.28
N PHE A 13 -2.65 29.04 24.05
CA PHE A 13 -4.03 29.31 24.48
C PHE A 13 -4.93 29.73 23.33
N ALA A 14 -4.44 30.48 22.36
CA ALA A 14 -5.17 30.87 21.17
C ALA A 14 -5.57 29.65 20.29
N GLN A 15 -4.77 28.59 20.32
CA GLN A 15 -5.03 27.35 19.57
C GLN A 15 -6.06 26.40 20.24
N ARG A 16 -6.54 26.68 21.45
CA ARG A 16 -7.42 25.75 22.19
C ARG A 16 -8.69 25.32 21.46
N GLY A 17 -9.23 26.15 20.59
CA GLY A 17 -10.39 25.81 19.74
C GLY A 17 -10.05 24.97 18.49
N HIS A 18 -8.76 24.82 18.16
CA HIS A 18 -8.28 24.22 16.90
C HIS A 18 -7.25 23.11 17.14
N LEU A 19 -7.31 22.43 18.29
CA LEU A 19 -6.32 21.39 18.67
C LEU A 19 -6.50 20.07 17.91
N PHE A 20 -7.68 19.81 17.32
CA PHE A 20 -7.96 18.56 16.61
C PHE A 20 -7.00 18.26 15.45
N PRO A 21 -6.63 19.21 14.57
CA PRO A 21 -5.63 18.96 13.52
C PRO A 21 -4.26 18.55 14.07
N TRP A 22 -3.86 19.06 15.24
CA TRP A 22 -2.59 18.70 15.89
C TRP A 22 -2.53 17.26 16.35
N SER A 23 -3.68 16.59 16.51
CA SER A 23 -3.71 15.16 16.84
C SER A 23 -3.04 14.31 15.76
N ALA A 24 -3.32 14.60 14.48
CA ALA A 24 -2.67 13.92 13.35
C ALA A 24 -1.16 14.22 13.28
N VAL A 25 -0.78 15.46 13.59
CA VAL A 25 0.64 15.86 13.61
C VAL A 25 1.39 15.10 14.70
N MET A 26 0.90 15.08 15.93
CA MET A 26 1.58 14.38 17.04
C MET A 26 1.68 12.88 16.81
N TYR A 27 0.61 12.27 16.29
CA TYR A 27 0.63 10.86 15.89
C TYR A 27 1.66 10.61 14.78
N GLY A 28 1.69 11.46 13.74
CA GLY A 28 2.64 11.38 12.63
C GLY A 28 4.09 11.58 13.07
N VAL A 29 4.35 12.47 14.03
CA VAL A 29 5.69 12.66 14.63
C VAL A 29 6.14 11.38 15.35
N GLY A 30 5.25 10.72 16.09
CA GLY A 30 5.55 9.43 16.71
C GLY A 30 5.97 8.35 15.71
N VAL A 31 5.23 8.22 14.59
CA VAL A 31 5.57 7.34 13.47
C VAL A 31 6.91 7.74 12.86
N GLY A 32 7.14 9.03 12.62
CA GLY A 32 8.39 9.55 12.02
C GLY A 32 9.60 9.27 12.88
N VAL A 33 9.49 9.46 14.20
CA VAL A 33 10.58 9.17 15.14
C VAL A 33 10.93 7.68 15.15
N PHE A 34 9.93 6.78 15.14
CA PHE A 34 10.19 5.34 15.02
C PHE A 34 11.05 5.02 13.78
N PHE A 35 10.67 5.53 12.61
CA PHE A 35 11.41 5.27 11.37
C PHE A 35 12.74 6.02 11.24
N ALA A 36 13.00 7.00 12.09
CA ALA A 36 14.30 7.68 12.18
C ALA A 36 15.32 6.90 13.03
N LEU A 37 14.87 5.94 13.84
CA LEU A 37 15.76 5.07 14.61
C LEU A 37 16.54 4.14 13.67
N ARG A 38 17.81 3.90 14.01
CA ARG A 38 18.71 3.01 13.25
C ARG A 38 18.76 1.57 13.81
N TYR A 39 18.00 1.30 14.86
CA TYR A 39 17.97 0.02 15.56
C TYR A 39 16.53 -0.28 16.03
N GLU A 40 16.24 -1.55 16.24
CA GLU A 40 14.96 -1.97 16.80
C GLU A 40 14.94 -1.72 18.32
N PRO A 41 13.99 -0.92 18.81
CA PRO A 41 14.04 -0.40 20.17
C PRO A 41 13.21 -1.24 21.17
N ASP A 42 13.57 -2.51 21.43
CA ASP A 42 12.79 -3.42 22.30
C ASP A 42 12.51 -2.85 23.70
N LEU A 43 13.54 -2.33 24.37
CA LEU A 43 13.39 -1.73 25.70
C LEU A 43 12.68 -0.38 25.63
N LEU A 44 13.04 0.46 24.66
CA LEU A 44 12.45 1.77 24.46
C LEU A 44 10.95 1.67 24.16
N LEU A 45 10.54 0.65 23.39
CA LEU A 45 9.14 0.38 23.08
C LEU A 45 8.30 0.15 24.33
N ARG A 46 8.79 -0.63 25.30
CA ARG A 46 8.11 -0.87 26.56
C ARG A 46 7.93 0.43 27.36
N TRP A 47 8.99 1.24 27.45
CA TRP A 47 8.92 2.53 28.14
C TRP A 47 8.00 3.53 27.46
N ILE A 48 8.01 3.59 26.13
CA ILE A 48 7.09 4.43 25.35
C ILE A 48 5.65 3.97 25.55
N GLY A 49 5.38 2.66 25.57
CA GLY A 49 4.06 2.12 25.86
C GLY A 49 3.56 2.50 27.26
N ILE A 50 4.39 2.32 28.28
CA ILE A 50 4.07 2.70 29.67
C ILE A 50 3.82 4.22 29.76
N THR A 51 4.69 5.02 29.15
CA THR A 51 4.54 6.49 29.12
C THR A 51 3.24 6.91 28.43
N GLY A 52 2.88 6.24 27.33
CA GLY A 52 1.63 6.49 26.60
C GLY A 52 0.40 6.19 27.45
N VAL A 53 0.38 5.09 28.19
CA VAL A 53 -0.70 4.75 29.13
C VAL A 53 -0.76 5.74 30.28
N ALA A 54 0.37 6.09 30.89
CA ALA A 54 0.44 7.07 31.96
C ALA A 54 -0.05 8.46 31.49
N ALA A 55 0.33 8.87 30.27
CA ALA A 55 -0.14 10.11 29.66
C ALA A 55 -1.66 10.07 29.41
N LEU A 56 -2.20 8.95 28.94
CA LEU A 56 -3.63 8.79 28.72
C LEU A 56 -4.42 8.94 30.04
N VAL A 57 -3.98 8.28 31.09
CA VAL A 57 -4.60 8.43 32.43
C VAL A 57 -4.50 9.87 32.88
N SER A 58 -3.34 10.51 32.73
CA SER A 58 -3.16 11.91 33.09
C SER A 58 -4.03 12.85 32.25
N ALA A 59 -4.26 12.56 30.99
CA ALA A 59 -5.16 13.34 30.11
C ALA A 59 -6.62 13.33 30.60
N VAL A 60 -7.05 12.23 31.22
CA VAL A 60 -8.41 12.10 31.75
C VAL A 60 -8.54 12.80 33.12
N VAL A 61 -7.58 12.60 34.02
CA VAL A 61 -7.64 13.04 35.43
C VAL A 61 -7.21 14.49 35.61
N SER A 62 -6.32 15.01 34.76
CA SER A 62 -5.73 16.36 34.93
C SER A 62 -6.76 17.50 34.71
N PRO A 63 -6.49 18.68 35.30
CA PRO A 63 -7.28 19.88 35.02
C PRO A 63 -7.28 20.22 33.51
N PRO A 64 -8.35 20.87 33.02
CA PRO A 64 -8.51 21.15 31.56
C PRO A 64 -7.34 21.87 30.90
N GLY A 65 -6.56 22.63 31.68
CA GLY A 65 -5.35 23.34 31.17
C GLY A 65 -4.24 22.43 30.67
N TYR A 66 -4.04 21.28 31.29
CA TYR A 66 -2.93 20.37 30.99
C TYR A 66 -3.35 19.20 30.06
N ARG A 67 -4.63 18.94 29.95
CA ARG A 67 -5.15 17.84 29.09
C ARG A 67 -4.57 17.80 27.68
N PRO A 68 -4.44 18.92 26.94
CA PRO A 68 -3.91 18.88 25.59
C PRO A 68 -2.47 18.36 25.51
N ILE A 69 -1.64 18.65 26.51
CA ILE A 69 -0.25 18.18 26.57
C ILE A 69 -0.20 16.66 26.73
N PHE A 70 -1.00 16.13 27.64
CA PHE A 70 -1.07 14.70 27.86
C PHE A 70 -1.68 13.96 26.67
N TRP A 71 -2.70 14.53 26.00
CA TRP A 71 -3.22 14.00 24.75
C TRP A 71 -2.19 13.98 23.63
N ALA A 72 -1.40 15.05 23.47
CA ALA A 72 -0.32 15.11 22.51
C ALA A 72 0.73 14.01 22.75
N LEU A 73 1.13 13.82 24.01
CA LEU A 73 2.08 12.77 24.38
C LEU A 73 1.51 11.37 24.15
N THR A 74 0.23 11.15 24.50
CA THR A 74 -0.47 9.88 24.24
C THR A 74 -0.48 9.56 22.74
N LEU A 75 -0.82 10.54 21.90
CA LEU A 75 -0.86 10.35 20.44
C LEU A 75 0.52 10.10 19.84
N PHE A 76 1.54 10.79 20.34
CA PHE A 76 2.92 10.51 19.95
C PHE A 76 3.32 9.07 20.27
N CYS A 77 3.09 8.63 21.50
CA CYS A 77 3.40 7.26 21.92
C CYS A 77 2.57 6.23 21.10
N ALA A 78 1.30 6.51 20.85
CA ALA A 78 0.44 5.66 20.04
C ALA A 78 0.94 5.53 18.59
N GLY A 79 1.39 6.64 17.98
CA GLY A 79 1.99 6.62 16.64
C GLY A 79 3.25 5.78 16.57
N PHE A 80 4.13 5.93 17.56
CA PHE A 80 5.36 5.14 17.67
C PHE A 80 5.08 3.64 17.82
N VAL A 81 4.23 3.25 18.77
CA VAL A 81 3.86 1.85 19.01
C VAL A 81 3.14 1.24 17.80
N MET A 82 2.28 2.02 17.14
CA MET A 82 1.59 1.54 15.94
C MET A 82 2.56 1.29 14.77
N ALA A 83 3.58 2.14 14.60
CA ALA A 83 4.60 1.97 13.58
C ALA A 83 5.41 0.69 13.80
N GLU A 84 5.82 0.43 15.04
CA GLU A 84 6.49 -0.81 15.43
C GLU A 84 5.60 -2.03 15.22
N TRP A 85 4.38 -2.01 15.77
CA TRP A 85 3.42 -3.11 15.60
C TRP A 85 3.17 -3.42 14.12
N ARG A 86 3.10 -2.39 13.26
CA ARG A 86 2.95 -2.59 11.82
C ARG A 86 4.20 -3.19 11.21
N SER A 87 5.40 -2.76 11.62
CA SER A 87 6.68 -3.27 11.14
C SER A 87 6.86 -4.74 11.50
N SER A 88 6.62 -5.11 12.76
CA SER A 88 6.73 -6.50 13.23
C SER A 88 5.67 -7.41 12.59
N LYS A 89 4.44 -6.93 12.41
CA LYS A 89 3.37 -7.72 11.78
C LYS A 89 3.59 -8.02 10.29
N VAL A 90 4.39 -7.23 9.59
CA VAL A 90 4.75 -7.49 8.18
C VAL A 90 6.08 -8.22 8.04
N SER A 91 6.75 -8.50 9.13
CA SER A 91 7.99 -9.25 9.14
C SER A 91 7.80 -10.58 8.40
N ALA A 92 8.70 -10.84 7.46
CA ALA A 92 8.77 -12.06 6.69
C ALA A 92 10.24 -12.46 6.50
N PRO A 93 10.55 -13.75 6.35
CA PRO A 93 11.93 -14.18 6.12
C PRO A 93 12.54 -13.50 4.90
N ILE A 94 13.77 -13.03 5.06
CA ILE A 94 14.59 -12.46 3.98
C ILE A 94 15.67 -13.47 3.64
N LEU A 95 15.90 -13.70 2.36
CA LEU A 95 16.99 -14.52 1.87
C LEU A 95 18.32 -13.87 2.26
N GLY A 96 19.13 -14.57 3.08
CA GLY A 96 20.38 -13.99 3.61
C GLY A 96 21.60 -14.16 2.69
N PHE A 97 21.41 -14.72 1.48
CA PHE A 97 22.48 -15.04 0.53
C PHE A 97 21.98 -14.89 -0.91
N ARG A 98 22.90 -14.92 -1.86
CA ARG A 98 22.56 -14.98 -3.28
C ARG A 98 22.22 -16.42 -3.66
N TYR A 99 21.06 -16.61 -4.25
CA TYR A 99 20.55 -17.89 -4.70
C TYR A 99 20.53 -17.94 -6.23
N TYR A 100 20.89 -19.08 -6.78
CA TYR A 100 20.64 -19.42 -8.17
C TYR A 100 20.12 -20.86 -8.24
N GLY A 101 18.97 -21.05 -8.82
CA GLY A 101 18.34 -22.36 -8.90
C GLY A 101 16.88 -22.28 -9.31
N ALA A 102 16.17 -23.40 -9.17
CA ALA A 102 14.75 -23.47 -9.44
C ALA A 102 13.97 -22.60 -8.46
N VAL A 103 13.06 -21.82 -8.99
CA VAL A 103 12.13 -20.96 -8.26
C VAL A 103 10.74 -21.30 -8.74
N GLU A 104 9.91 -21.81 -7.83
CA GLU A 104 8.50 -22.02 -8.09
C GLU A 104 7.69 -21.06 -7.25
N GLY A 105 6.51 -20.66 -7.76
CA GLY A 105 5.60 -19.81 -7.01
C GLY A 105 4.39 -19.37 -7.81
N ARG A 106 3.38 -18.88 -7.07
CA ARG A 106 2.14 -18.40 -7.67
C ARG A 106 2.21 -16.91 -7.96
N ILE A 107 1.81 -16.50 -9.16
CA ILE A 107 1.77 -15.09 -9.58
C ILE A 107 0.67 -14.33 -8.83
N ILE A 108 1.08 -13.33 -8.04
CA ILE A 108 0.17 -12.43 -7.32
C ILE A 108 0.21 -10.98 -7.82
N ALA A 109 1.22 -10.62 -8.60
CA ALA A 109 1.28 -9.31 -9.25
C ALA A 109 2.17 -9.38 -10.49
N ILE A 110 1.80 -8.59 -11.50
CA ILE A 110 2.53 -8.41 -12.73
C ILE A 110 2.75 -6.91 -12.89
N ASP A 111 3.99 -6.49 -13.06
CA ASP A 111 4.37 -5.10 -13.33
C ASP A 111 5.59 -5.03 -14.26
N ARG A 112 6.15 -3.84 -14.48
CA ARG A 112 7.39 -3.67 -15.27
C ARG A 112 8.53 -3.20 -14.39
N SER A 113 9.72 -3.70 -14.70
CA SER A 113 10.95 -3.28 -14.04
C SER A 113 11.41 -1.90 -14.55
N ALA A 114 12.44 -1.34 -13.92
CA ALA A 114 13.09 -0.13 -14.42
C ALA A 114 13.72 -0.32 -15.81
N SER A 115 14.04 -1.55 -16.22
CA SER A 115 14.53 -1.91 -17.56
C SER A 115 13.42 -2.23 -18.55
N ASP A 116 12.15 -1.99 -18.21
CA ASP A 116 10.95 -2.31 -18.99
C ASP A 116 10.66 -3.81 -19.16
N ALA A 117 11.42 -4.68 -18.53
CA ALA A 117 11.15 -6.11 -18.53
C ALA A 117 9.89 -6.41 -17.68
N VAL A 118 9.09 -7.37 -18.13
CA VAL A 118 7.97 -7.90 -17.33
C VAL A 118 8.50 -8.42 -16.01
N ARG A 119 7.83 -8.10 -14.93
CA ARG A 119 8.26 -8.46 -13.59
C ARG A 119 7.11 -9.11 -12.83
N LEU A 120 7.38 -10.31 -12.34
CA LEU A 120 6.43 -11.09 -11.57
C LEU A 120 6.70 -10.94 -10.07
N THR A 121 5.65 -10.83 -9.28
CA THR A 121 5.72 -11.04 -7.84
C THR A 121 5.03 -12.36 -7.53
N LEU A 122 5.75 -13.27 -6.90
CA LEU A 122 5.31 -14.62 -6.57
C LEU A 122 5.08 -14.75 -5.07
N ASP A 123 4.05 -15.48 -4.67
CA ASP A 123 3.86 -16.03 -3.32
C ASP A 123 3.91 -17.57 -3.36
N GLN A 124 3.75 -18.20 -2.19
CA GLN A 124 3.86 -19.67 -2.07
C GLN A 124 5.19 -20.19 -2.67
N VAL A 125 6.25 -19.48 -2.36
CA VAL A 125 7.56 -19.67 -2.97
C VAL A 125 8.17 -21.00 -2.53
N VAL A 126 8.67 -21.77 -3.49
CA VAL A 126 9.49 -22.95 -3.28
C VAL A 126 10.86 -22.70 -3.90
N LEU A 127 11.92 -22.93 -3.14
CA LEU A 127 13.31 -22.84 -3.60
C LEU A 127 14.00 -24.16 -3.25
N ASP A 128 14.75 -24.72 -4.21
CA ASP A 128 15.54 -25.91 -3.97
C ASP A 128 16.62 -25.63 -2.91
N ASP A 129 16.91 -26.61 -2.06
CA ASP A 129 17.96 -26.57 -1.04
C ASP A 129 17.83 -25.44 0.00
N VAL A 130 16.66 -24.80 0.12
CA VAL A 130 16.39 -23.78 1.13
C VAL A 130 15.43 -24.31 2.17
N GLN A 131 15.82 -24.24 3.44
CA GLN A 131 14.97 -24.67 4.55
C GLN A 131 13.69 -23.84 4.64
N VAL A 132 12.56 -24.48 4.90
CA VAL A 132 11.22 -23.86 4.97
C VAL A 132 11.18 -22.60 5.85
N VAL A 133 11.90 -22.60 6.98
CA VAL A 133 11.97 -21.46 7.91
C VAL A 133 12.64 -20.22 7.29
N ARG A 134 13.47 -20.40 6.27
CA ARG A 134 14.20 -19.33 5.56
C ARG A 134 13.59 -18.97 4.22
N LEU A 135 12.51 -19.65 3.81
CA LEU A 135 11.85 -19.36 2.55
C LEU A 135 11.20 -17.98 2.59
N PRO A 136 11.48 -17.11 1.62
CA PRO A 136 10.79 -15.83 1.47
C PRO A 136 9.28 -16.02 1.30
N GLU A 137 8.47 -15.24 2.00
CA GLU A 137 7.01 -15.24 1.78
C GLU A 137 6.66 -14.82 0.35
N ARG A 138 7.45 -13.89 -0.18
CA ARG A 138 7.31 -13.39 -1.55
C ARG A 138 8.66 -13.13 -2.18
N VAL A 139 8.73 -13.42 -3.48
CA VAL A 139 9.87 -13.06 -4.33
C VAL A 139 9.39 -12.22 -5.51
N ARG A 140 10.30 -11.39 -6.02
CA ARG A 140 10.04 -10.57 -7.18
C ARG A 140 11.10 -10.84 -8.25
N VAL A 141 10.68 -11.30 -9.42
CA VAL A 141 11.57 -11.73 -10.50
C VAL A 141 11.28 -10.92 -11.77
N SER A 142 12.32 -10.29 -12.32
CA SER A 142 12.26 -9.63 -13.63
C SER A 142 12.57 -10.64 -14.72
N LEU A 143 11.74 -10.68 -15.75
CA LEU A 143 11.88 -11.61 -16.86
C LEU A 143 12.76 -10.99 -17.94
N HIS A 144 13.90 -11.60 -18.20
CA HIS A 144 14.80 -11.26 -19.29
C HIS A 144 14.89 -12.46 -20.24
N GLY A 145 15.58 -12.30 -21.37
CA GLY A 145 15.68 -13.34 -22.38
C GLY A 145 14.39 -13.49 -23.20
N ASP A 146 14.28 -14.60 -23.91
CA ASP A 146 13.14 -14.88 -24.78
C ASP A 146 11.97 -15.42 -23.95
N GLN A 147 10.90 -14.63 -23.86
CA GLN A 147 9.66 -14.96 -23.15
C GLN A 147 8.44 -14.93 -24.09
N GLN A 148 8.65 -15.04 -25.41
CA GLN A 148 7.58 -14.86 -26.42
C GLN A 148 6.40 -15.82 -26.24
N HIS A 149 6.63 -16.99 -25.68
CA HIS A 149 5.61 -18.02 -25.47
C HIS A 149 4.91 -17.94 -24.12
N PHE A 150 5.35 -17.04 -23.23
CA PHE A 150 4.81 -16.91 -21.90
C PHE A 150 3.92 -15.67 -21.78
N GLN A 151 2.63 -15.91 -21.54
CA GLN A 151 1.67 -14.88 -21.20
C GLN A 151 1.29 -15.06 -19.73
N PRO A 152 1.83 -14.22 -18.82
CA PRO A 152 1.58 -14.38 -17.39
C PRO A 152 0.12 -14.11 -17.07
N GLU A 153 -0.54 -15.06 -16.44
CA GLU A 153 -1.87 -14.88 -15.89
C GLU A 153 -1.83 -14.84 -14.35
N PRO A 154 -2.68 -14.00 -13.74
CA PRO A 154 -2.78 -13.93 -12.31
C PRO A 154 -3.26 -15.24 -11.70
N GLY A 155 -2.49 -15.79 -10.77
CA GLY A 155 -2.79 -17.03 -10.09
C GLY A 155 -2.11 -18.26 -10.68
N ASP A 156 -1.44 -18.16 -11.85
CA ASP A 156 -0.63 -19.24 -12.37
C ASP A 156 0.49 -19.60 -11.39
N VAL A 157 0.71 -20.88 -11.22
CA VAL A 157 1.91 -21.40 -10.58
C VAL A 157 2.97 -21.62 -11.65
N VAL A 158 4.10 -20.95 -11.49
CA VAL A 158 5.18 -20.94 -12.47
C VAL A 158 6.47 -21.48 -11.89
N ALA A 159 7.30 -22.07 -12.77
CA ALA A 159 8.67 -22.44 -12.45
C ALA A 159 9.65 -21.78 -13.42
N MET A 160 10.81 -21.43 -12.89
CA MET A 160 11.92 -20.85 -13.66
C MET A 160 13.24 -21.03 -12.92
N ALA A 161 14.36 -21.03 -13.62
CA ALA A 161 15.65 -20.86 -12.97
C ALA A 161 15.93 -19.36 -12.83
N ALA A 162 16.18 -18.89 -11.61
CA ALA A 162 16.37 -17.46 -11.37
C ALA A 162 17.55 -17.17 -10.45
N HIS A 163 18.13 -15.99 -10.66
CA HIS A 163 19.07 -15.38 -9.73
C HIS A 163 18.30 -14.53 -8.73
N LEU A 164 18.37 -14.88 -7.46
CA LEU A 164 17.74 -14.12 -6.37
C LEU A 164 18.80 -13.55 -5.43
N SER A 165 18.52 -12.39 -4.89
CA SER A 165 19.33 -11.73 -3.87
C SER A 165 18.42 -11.05 -2.84
N PRO A 166 18.92 -10.84 -1.62
CA PRO A 166 18.17 -10.03 -0.64
C PRO A 166 17.93 -8.62 -1.20
N PRO A 167 16.82 -7.97 -0.81
CA PRO A 167 16.60 -6.56 -1.15
C PRO A 167 17.75 -5.69 -0.63
N SER A 168 18.34 -4.87 -1.50
CA SER A 168 19.45 -3.99 -1.15
C SER A 168 18.96 -2.75 -0.39
N GLY A 169 19.77 -2.27 0.55
CA GLY A 169 19.58 -0.98 1.21
C GLY A 169 19.81 0.21 0.26
N PRO A 170 19.73 1.44 0.78
CA PRO A 170 19.96 2.65 -0.01
C PRO A 170 21.36 2.67 -0.57
N VAL A 171 21.52 3.11 -1.82
CA VAL A 171 22.80 3.19 -2.52
C VAL A 171 23.64 4.35 -1.99
N GLU A 172 22.99 5.41 -1.49
CA GLU A 172 23.61 6.61 -0.95
C GLU A 172 22.92 7.05 0.35
N PRO A 173 23.62 7.74 1.25
CA PRO A 173 23.00 8.28 2.47
C PRO A 173 21.83 9.22 2.14
N GLY A 174 20.65 8.91 2.69
CA GLY A 174 19.41 9.67 2.42
C GLY A 174 18.70 9.31 1.11
N GLY A 175 19.24 8.37 0.33
CA GLY A 175 18.61 7.83 -0.86
C GLY A 175 17.39 6.95 -0.55
N PHE A 176 16.73 6.49 -1.61
CA PHE A 176 15.56 5.62 -1.47
C PHE A 176 15.94 4.26 -0.87
N ASP A 177 15.35 3.96 0.28
CA ASP A 177 15.52 2.69 0.98
C ASP A 177 14.60 1.61 0.39
N PHE A 178 15.13 0.89 -0.60
CA PHE A 178 14.41 -0.21 -1.22
C PHE A 178 14.22 -1.39 -0.26
N GLN A 179 15.16 -1.66 0.63
CA GLN A 179 15.04 -2.75 1.61
C GLN A 179 13.84 -2.53 2.52
N ARG A 180 13.67 -1.31 3.06
CA ARG A 180 12.50 -0.95 3.86
C ARG A 180 11.21 -1.02 3.03
N HIS A 181 11.24 -0.58 1.79
CA HIS A 181 10.09 -0.71 0.89
C HIS A 181 9.71 -2.18 0.67
N ALA A 182 10.69 -3.05 0.40
CA ALA A 182 10.51 -4.49 0.24
C ALA A 182 9.97 -5.17 1.51
N TRP A 183 10.43 -4.73 2.69
CA TRP A 183 9.94 -5.20 3.99
C TRP A 183 8.42 -5.05 4.11
N PHE A 184 7.90 -3.85 3.83
CA PHE A 184 6.45 -3.60 3.88
C PHE A 184 5.66 -4.33 2.78
N LEU A 185 6.33 -4.79 1.72
CA LEU A 185 5.77 -5.65 0.68
C LEU A 185 5.88 -7.14 1.01
N ARG A 186 6.59 -7.50 2.09
CA ARG A 186 6.98 -8.87 2.45
C ARG A 186 7.81 -9.56 1.36
N LEU A 187 8.59 -8.78 0.62
CA LEU A 187 9.52 -9.29 -0.37
C LEU A 187 10.80 -9.71 0.34
N GLY A 188 11.03 -11.00 0.45
CA GLY A 188 12.25 -11.53 1.06
C GLY A 188 13.38 -11.77 0.06
N ALA A 189 13.09 -11.74 -1.24
CA ALA A 189 14.11 -11.76 -2.28
C ALA A 189 13.64 -11.03 -3.55
N VAL A 190 14.61 -10.50 -4.31
CA VAL A 190 14.40 -9.90 -5.62
C VAL A 190 15.45 -10.43 -6.59
N GLY A 191 15.10 -10.51 -7.88
CA GLY A 191 16.04 -11.01 -8.84
C GLY A 191 15.53 -10.98 -10.26
N TYR A 192 16.16 -11.81 -11.09
CA TYR A 192 15.84 -11.91 -12.50
C TYR A 192 16.05 -13.34 -13.01
N THR A 193 15.39 -13.64 -14.11
CA THR A 193 15.62 -14.86 -14.89
C THR A 193 15.94 -14.52 -16.34
N ASN A 194 16.81 -15.32 -16.96
CA ASN A 194 17.07 -15.33 -18.38
C ASN A 194 16.52 -16.60 -19.05
N THR A 195 15.99 -17.53 -18.23
CA THR A 195 15.40 -18.78 -18.74
C THR A 195 13.91 -18.58 -19.01
N PRO A 196 13.35 -19.35 -19.96
CA PRO A 196 11.90 -19.35 -20.19
C PRO A 196 11.15 -19.71 -18.92
N VAL A 197 10.03 -19.02 -18.68
CA VAL A 197 9.12 -19.32 -17.57
C VAL A 197 8.14 -20.41 -18.02
N MET A 198 7.96 -21.42 -17.18
CA MET A 198 7.04 -22.52 -17.44
C MET A 198 5.85 -22.42 -16.50
N VAL A 199 4.63 -22.58 -17.02
CA VAL A 199 3.43 -22.71 -16.20
C VAL A 199 3.31 -24.17 -15.76
N ILE A 200 3.38 -24.42 -14.44
CA ILE A 200 3.19 -25.77 -13.87
C ILE A 200 1.70 -26.05 -13.70
N THR A 201 1.00 -25.09 -13.13
CA THR A 201 -0.42 -25.21 -12.87
C THR A 201 -1.11 -23.91 -13.32
N PRO A 202 -2.05 -23.99 -14.27
CA PRO A 202 -2.85 -22.83 -14.63
C PRO A 202 -3.62 -22.31 -13.42
N ALA A 203 -3.93 -21.03 -13.44
CA ALA A 203 -4.61 -20.36 -12.36
C ALA A 203 -5.95 -21.04 -12.02
N ASP A 204 -6.08 -21.56 -10.82
CA ASP A 204 -7.36 -21.89 -10.22
C ASP A 204 -8.05 -20.63 -9.68
N VAL A 205 -9.35 -20.72 -9.33
CA VAL A 205 -10.26 -19.60 -9.00
C VAL A 205 -9.78 -18.70 -7.83
N ALA A 206 -8.59 -18.94 -7.27
CA ALA A 206 -8.11 -18.38 -6.01
C ALA A 206 -7.90 -16.85 -5.96
N LEU A 207 -7.94 -16.12 -7.08
CA LEU A 207 -7.72 -14.66 -7.10
C LEU A 207 -8.75 -13.90 -7.96
N PRO A 208 -10.07 -13.97 -7.64
CA PRO A 208 -11.13 -13.48 -8.53
C PRO A 208 -11.04 -11.98 -8.80
N ILE A 209 -10.69 -11.17 -7.78
CA ILE A 209 -10.56 -9.71 -7.93
C ILE A 209 -9.38 -9.36 -8.83
N PHE A 210 -8.26 -10.09 -8.69
CA PHE A 210 -7.07 -9.84 -9.51
C PHE A 210 -7.33 -10.25 -10.99
N ARG A 211 -7.96 -11.38 -11.24
CA ARG A 211 -8.40 -11.79 -12.58
C ARG A 211 -9.37 -10.78 -13.21
N LEU A 212 -10.38 -10.36 -12.45
CA LEU A 212 -11.32 -9.34 -12.92
C LEU A 212 -10.59 -8.05 -13.32
N ARG A 213 -9.61 -7.64 -12.53
CA ARG A 213 -8.77 -6.46 -12.81
C ARG A 213 -7.99 -6.61 -14.12
N VAL A 214 -7.32 -7.74 -14.31
CA VAL A 214 -6.53 -7.99 -15.52
C VAL A 214 -7.43 -8.12 -16.74
N ASN A 215 -8.56 -8.83 -16.64
CA ASN A 215 -9.53 -8.95 -17.73
C ASN A 215 -10.11 -7.58 -18.10
N LEU A 216 -10.43 -6.75 -17.11
CA LEU A 216 -10.91 -5.39 -17.37
C LEU A 216 -9.82 -4.54 -18.04
N SER A 217 -8.56 -4.65 -17.59
CA SER A 217 -7.42 -3.98 -18.21
C SER A 217 -7.24 -4.39 -19.67
N LYS A 218 -7.25 -5.71 -19.96
CA LYS A 218 -7.19 -6.23 -21.33
C LYS A 218 -8.34 -5.71 -22.19
N SER A 219 -9.59 -5.78 -21.70
CA SER A 219 -10.77 -5.31 -22.44
C SER A 219 -10.71 -3.80 -22.76
N ILE A 220 -10.14 -2.99 -21.87
CA ILE A 220 -9.94 -1.56 -22.14
C ILE A 220 -8.91 -1.36 -23.25
N GLN A 221 -7.80 -2.09 -23.20
CA GLN A 221 -6.71 -2.00 -24.17
C GLN A 221 -7.11 -2.53 -25.55
N GLU A 222 -7.97 -3.54 -25.61
CA GLU A 222 -8.52 -4.08 -26.87
C GLU A 222 -9.51 -3.12 -27.54
N ARG A 223 -10.16 -2.26 -26.77
CA ARG A 223 -11.15 -1.29 -27.30
C ARG A 223 -10.55 0.08 -27.61
N ILE A 224 -9.45 0.42 -26.95
CA ILE A 224 -8.75 1.68 -27.07
C ILE A 224 -7.27 1.35 -27.33
N ASP A 225 -6.86 1.44 -28.58
CA ASP A 225 -5.51 1.09 -28.99
C ASP A 225 -4.45 2.08 -28.48
N GLY A 226 -3.24 1.54 -28.24
CA GLY A 226 -2.05 2.32 -27.95
C GLY A 226 -2.03 2.98 -26.56
N ASN A 227 -1.29 4.08 -26.45
CA ASN A 227 -1.04 4.76 -25.20
C ASN A 227 -2.30 5.25 -24.45
N PRO A 228 -3.36 5.75 -25.12
CA PRO A 228 -4.60 6.11 -24.42
C PRO A 228 -5.27 4.95 -23.71
N GLY A 229 -5.30 3.76 -24.33
CA GLY A 229 -5.85 2.56 -23.72
C GLY A 229 -5.02 2.07 -22.53
N ALA A 230 -3.69 2.07 -22.66
CA ALA A 230 -2.77 1.76 -21.56
C ALA A 230 -2.95 2.73 -20.38
N PHE A 231 -3.12 4.02 -20.66
CA PHE A 231 -3.39 5.03 -19.62
C PHE A 231 -4.74 4.82 -18.94
N ALA A 232 -5.81 4.60 -19.73
CA ALA A 232 -7.15 4.33 -19.19
C ALA A 232 -7.16 3.09 -18.30
N ALA A 233 -6.52 2.00 -18.75
CA ALA A 233 -6.36 0.78 -17.95
C ALA A 233 -5.60 1.06 -16.66
N ALA A 234 -4.50 1.80 -16.71
CA ALA A 234 -3.70 2.16 -15.52
C ALA A 234 -4.50 2.97 -14.49
N VAL A 235 -5.32 3.93 -14.93
CA VAL A 235 -6.15 4.75 -14.03
C VAL A 235 -7.32 3.95 -13.45
N MET A 236 -7.97 3.11 -14.24
CA MET A 236 -9.16 2.37 -13.80
C MET A 236 -8.84 1.13 -12.96
N THR A 237 -7.79 0.41 -13.31
CA THR A 237 -7.45 -0.88 -12.71
C THR A 237 -6.15 -0.87 -11.91
N GLY A 238 -5.36 0.21 -12.00
CA GLY A 238 -4.01 0.28 -11.44
C GLY A 238 -2.98 -0.56 -12.20
N ASP A 239 -3.36 -1.17 -13.32
CA ASP A 239 -2.46 -1.97 -14.16
C ASP A 239 -1.65 -1.07 -15.10
N ARG A 240 -0.35 -1.02 -14.87
CA ARG A 240 0.61 -0.23 -15.65
C ARG A 240 1.46 -1.08 -16.57
N SER A 241 1.16 -2.36 -16.71
CA SER A 241 2.00 -3.30 -17.47
C SER A 241 2.13 -2.96 -18.96
N ALA A 242 1.10 -2.32 -19.53
CA ALA A 242 1.08 -1.90 -20.94
C ALA A 242 1.65 -0.49 -21.19
N MET A 243 2.01 0.26 -20.13
CA MET A 243 2.58 1.60 -20.30
C MET A 243 4.08 1.53 -20.60
N GLY A 244 4.50 2.04 -21.74
CA GLY A 244 5.92 2.19 -22.09
C GLY A 244 6.62 3.23 -21.20
N LYS A 245 7.95 3.13 -21.13
CA LYS A 245 8.79 4.07 -20.37
C LYS A 245 8.68 5.50 -20.83
N ASP A 246 8.67 5.70 -22.14
CA ASP A 246 8.56 7.00 -22.80
C ASP A 246 7.30 7.75 -22.37
N VAL A 247 6.15 7.06 -22.30
CA VAL A 247 4.89 7.63 -21.81
C VAL A 247 5.00 8.00 -20.33
N LEU A 248 5.61 7.13 -19.53
CA LEU A 248 5.79 7.38 -18.11
C LEU A 248 6.74 8.57 -17.85
N GLU A 249 7.79 8.72 -18.66
CA GLU A 249 8.71 9.86 -18.61
C GLU A 249 8.02 11.16 -19.03
N GLN A 250 7.21 11.14 -20.08
CA GLN A 250 6.39 12.29 -20.50
C GLN A 250 5.41 12.71 -19.40
N LEU A 251 4.74 11.76 -18.75
CA LEU A 251 3.86 12.04 -17.62
C LEU A 251 4.61 12.60 -16.40
N ARG A 252 5.85 12.18 -16.17
CA ARG A 252 6.71 12.77 -15.14
C ARG A 252 7.14 14.19 -15.50
N ALA A 253 7.59 14.40 -16.73
CA ALA A 253 8.01 15.70 -17.21
C ALA A 253 6.88 16.74 -17.18
N THR A 254 5.64 16.32 -17.43
CA THR A 254 4.44 17.16 -17.35
C THR A 254 3.82 17.21 -15.95
N ASN A 255 4.44 16.59 -14.96
CA ASN A 255 3.94 16.47 -13.59
C ASN A 255 2.56 15.77 -13.47
N LEU A 256 2.18 14.99 -14.49
CA LEU A 256 0.92 14.23 -14.53
C LEU A 256 1.07 12.78 -14.03
N ALA A 257 2.28 12.34 -13.71
CA ALA A 257 2.52 10.98 -13.22
C ALA A 257 1.75 10.63 -11.92
N HIS A 258 1.36 11.65 -11.14
CA HIS A 258 0.54 11.46 -9.94
C HIS A 258 -0.90 10.98 -10.26
N LEU A 259 -1.40 11.20 -11.49
CA LEU A 259 -2.70 10.69 -11.92
C LEU A 259 -2.71 9.15 -12.03
N LEU A 260 -1.55 8.53 -12.23
CA LEU A 260 -1.42 7.07 -12.25
C LEU A 260 -1.47 6.45 -10.85
N ALA A 261 -1.22 7.24 -9.82
CA ALA A 261 -1.47 6.81 -8.45
C ALA A 261 -2.96 7.00 -8.14
N ILE A 262 -3.56 6.06 -7.43
CA ILE A 262 -4.92 6.24 -6.92
C ILE A 262 -4.88 7.43 -5.97
N SER A 263 -5.30 8.60 -6.47
CA SER A 263 -5.27 9.81 -5.69
C SER A 263 -6.55 9.96 -4.85
N GLY A 264 -6.44 10.66 -3.73
CA GLY A 264 -7.62 11.02 -2.94
C GLY A 264 -8.66 11.80 -3.76
N LEU A 265 -8.23 12.48 -4.83
CA LEU A 265 -9.11 13.20 -5.75
C LEU A 265 -9.99 12.22 -6.55
N HIS A 266 -9.44 11.13 -7.11
CA HIS A 266 -10.23 10.11 -7.81
C HIS A 266 -11.27 9.47 -6.88
N MET A 267 -10.87 9.16 -5.65
CA MET A 267 -11.78 8.62 -4.64
C MET A 267 -12.88 9.64 -4.28
N GLY A 268 -12.50 10.91 -4.14
CA GLY A 268 -13.45 12.00 -3.85
C GLY A 268 -14.46 12.22 -4.97
N PHE A 269 -14.01 12.23 -6.23
CA PHE A 269 -14.90 12.33 -7.38
C PHE A 269 -15.86 11.14 -7.50
N LEU A 270 -15.36 9.91 -7.35
CA LEU A 270 -16.19 8.71 -7.39
C LEU A 270 -17.25 8.74 -6.29
N ALA A 271 -16.80 8.98 -5.05
CA ALA A 271 -17.72 9.05 -3.91
C ALA A 271 -18.76 10.16 -4.07
N GLY A 272 -18.33 11.35 -4.51
CA GLY A 272 -19.22 12.48 -4.77
C GLY A 272 -20.22 12.22 -5.89
N ALA A 273 -19.77 11.66 -7.00
CA ALA A 273 -20.64 11.32 -8.13
C ALA A 273 -21.69 10.26 -7.76
N VAL A 274 -21.29 9.18 -7.10
CA VAL A 274 -22.21 8.11 -6.65
C VAL A 274 -23.18 8.66 -5.59
N PHE A 275 -22.69 9.46 -4.65
CA PHE A 275 -23.53 10.11 -3.66
C PHE A 275 -24.57 11.01 -4.31
N ALA A 276 -24.16 11.86 -5.25
CA ALA A 276 -25.06 12.78 -5.98
C ALA A 276 -26.06 12.01 -6.84
N ALA A 277 -25.61 10.95 -7.54
CA ALA A 277 -26.49 10.14 -8.38
C ALA A 277 -27.59 9.44 -7.57
N ILE A 278 -27.23 8.77 -6.47
CA ILE A 278 -28.21 8.08 -5.61
C ILE A 278 -29.15 9.12 -4.96
N ARG A 279 -28.61 10.23 -4.45
CA ARG A 279 -29.43 11.26 -3.81
C ARG A 279 -30.37 11.93 -4.80
N GLY A 280 -29.88 12.25 -6.00
CA GLY A 280 -30.70 12.80 -7.08
C GLY A 280 -31.78 11.82 -7.56
N GLY A 281 -31.42 10.55 -7.78
CA GLY A 281 -32.36 9.52 -8.15
C GLY A 281 -33.49 9.31 -7.11
N LEU A 282 -33.13 9.29 -5.82
CA LEU A 282 -34.14 9.22 -4.75
C LEU A 282 -35.03 10.47 -4.71
N ALA A 283 -34.50 11.65 -5.02
CA ALA A 283 -35.25 12.89 -5.03
C ALA A 283 -36.28 12.96 -6.17
N LEU A 284 -36.09 12.24 -7.27
CA LEU A 284 -37.03 12.15 -8.38
C LEU A 284 -38.32 11.37 -8.01
N VAL A 285 -38.31 10.64 -6.90
CA VAL A 285 -39.48 9.87 -6.43
C VAL A 285 -39.89 10.39 -5.03
N PRO A 286 -40.77 11.41 -4.94
CA PRO A 286 -41.11 12.07 -3.69
C PRO A 286 -41.66 11.13 -2.60
N SER A 287 -42.39 10.11 -3.00
CA SER A 287 -42.96 9.09 -2.09
C SER A 287 -41.87 8.23 -1.40
N ILE A 288 -40.72 8.05 -2.03
CA ILE A 288 -39.57 7.34 -1.47
C ILE A 288 -38.70 8.31 -0.68
N ALA A 289 -38.46 9.50 -1.20
CA ALA A 289 -37.63 10.53 -0.57
C ALA A 289 -38.13 10.95 0.82
N SER A 290 -39.45 10.96 1.03
CA SER A 290 -40.07 11.29 2.31
C SER A 290 -40.01 10.17 3.37
N ARG A 291 -39.86 8.92 2.95
CA ARG A 291 -39.88 7.73 3.83
C ARG A 291 -38.48 7.20 4.18
N LEU A 292 -37.49 7.44 3.33
CA LEU A 292 -36.16 6.88 3.48
C LEU A 292 -35.15 7.95 3.87
N PRO A 293 -34.15 7.61 4.68
CA PRO A 293 -33.06 8.53 5.02
C PRO A 293 -32.08 8.63 3.83
N ALA A 294 -32.51 9.33 2.76
CA ALA A 294 -31.81 9.42 1.47
C ALA A 294 -30.32 9.79 1.61
N LYS A 295 -29.98 10.69 2.56
CA LYS A 295 -28.59 11.07 2.84
C LYS A 295 -27.74 9.90 3.33
N LYS A 296 -28.31 9.04 4.21
CA LYS A 296 -27.60 7.86 4.75
C LYS A 296 -27.42 6.78 3.67
N ILE A 297 -28.46 6.53 2.87
CA ILE A 297 -28.41 5.56 1.76
C ILE A 297 -27.38 5.99 0.73
N SER A 298 -27.37 7.27 0.34
CA SER A 298 -26.35 7.82 -0.58
C SER A 298 -24.93 7.71 -0.04
N ALA A 299 -24.74 7.95 1.27
CA ALA A 299 -23.44 7.81 1.90
C ALA A 299 -22.95 6.35 1.94
N VAL A 300 -23.84 5.40 2.24
CA VAL A 300 -23.52 3.95 2.22
C VAL A 300 -23.19 3.51 0.79
N GLY A 301 -23.97 3.91 -0.21
CA GLY A 301 -23.71 3.60 -1.61
C GLY A 301 -22.36 4.17 -2.10
N ALA A 302 -22.05 5.41 -1.74
CA ALA A 302 -20.76 6.02 -2.06
C ALA A 302 -19.59 5.29 -1.39
N LEU A 303 -19.77 4.86 -0.13
CA LEU A 303 -18.76 4.09 0.59
C LEU A 303 -18.52 2.71 -0.06
N MET A 304 -19.59 2.02 -0.43
CA MET A 304 -19.50 0.71 -1.12
C MET A 304 -18.79 0.84 -2.48
N ALA A 305 -19.17 1.85 -3.28
CA ALA A 305 -18.53 2.10 -4.57
C ALA A 305 -17.05 2.43 -4.43
N SER A 306 -16.69 3.25 -3.44
CA SER A 306 -15.28 3.60 -3.14
C SER A 306 -14.49 2.39 -2.68
N THR A 307 -15.07 1.52 -1.85
CA THR A 307 -14.43 0.27 -1.41
C THR A 307 -14.21 -0.70 -2.57
N LEU A 308 -15.20 -0.84 -3.44
CA LEU A 308 -15.10 -1.68 -4.64
C LEU A 308 -14.03 -1.16 -5.59
N TYR A 309 -14.01 0.15 -5.84
CA TYR A 309 -12.97 0.76 -6.67
C TYR A 309 -11.57 0.57 -6.07
N LEU A 310 -11.42 0.73 -4.75
CA LEU A 310 -10.15 0.48 -4.05
C LEU A 310 -9.69 -0.97 -4.22
N ALA A 311 -10.61 -1.93 -4.17
CA ALA A 311 -10.31 -3.34 -4.41
C ALA A 311 -9.88 -3.61 -5.86
N LEU A 312 -10.58 -3.02 -6.83
CA LEU A 312 -10.28 -3.17 -8.27
C LEU A 312 -8.99 -2.47 -8.68
N SER A 313 -8.70 -1.30 -8.11
CA SER A 313 -7.54 -0.49 -8.47
C SER A 313 -6.24 -0.89 -7.77
N GLY A 314 -6.24 -2.05 -7.07
CA GLY A 314 -5.02 -2.63 -6.47
C GLY A 314 -4.68 -2.09 -5.09
N GLY A 315 -5.64 -1.45 -4.41
CA GLY A 315 -5.59 -1.25 -2.97
C GLY A 315 -5.40 -2.62 -2.32
N ARG A 316 -4.33 -2.82 -1.55
CA ARG A 316 -3.93 -4.11 -0.96
C ARG A 316 -4.96 -4.61 0.04
N LEU A 317 -6.07 -5.14 -0.46
CA LEU A 317 -6.90 -6.03 0.34
C LEU A 317 -6.18 -7.37 0.37
N ARG A 318 -5.71 -7.77 1.54
CA ARG A 318 -5.15 -9.11 1.76
C ARG A 318 -6.19 -10.15 1.35
N PRO A 319 -5.86 -11.13 0.51
CA PRO A 319 -6.55 -12.40 0.62
C PRO A 319 -6.13 -12.98 1.98
N SER A 320 -7.08 -13.09 2.88
CA SER A 320 -6.96 -13.94 4.05
C SER A 320 -6.88 -15.37 3.54
N GLY A 321 -5.66 -15.91 3.41
CA GLY A 321 -5.44 -17.31 3.23
C GLY A 321 -5.99 -18.05 4.46
N PRO A 322 -6.53 -19.27 4.31
CA PRO A 322 -6.97 -20.04 5.44
C PRO A 322 -5.79 -20.29 6.39
N LEU A 323 -6.02 -20.04 7.66
CA LEU A 323 -5.19 -20.52 8.73
C LEU A 323 -5.31 -22.05 8.73
N SER A 324 -4.30 -22.74 8.28
CA SER A 324 -4.09 -24.16 8.50
C SER A 324 -2.71 -24.36 9.05
#